data_fd8d8bee60dd72a9c9a4b94f9eb6b0b1
#
_entry.id   fd8d8bee60dd72a9c9a4b94f9eb6b0b1
#
_cell.length_a   1.000
_cell.length_b   1.000
_cell.length_c   1.000
_cell.angle_alpha   90.00
_cell.angle_beta   90.00
_cell.angle_gamma   90.00
#
_symmetry.space_group_name_H-M   'P 1'
#
loop_
_entity.id
_entity.type
_entity.pdbx_description
1 polymer ?
#
loop_
_entity_poly.entity_id
_entity_poly.type
_entity_poly.pdbx_seq_one_letter_code
_entity_poly.pdbx_strand_id
1 'polypeptide(L)'
;DANGKPYYSSGNKMTWNNQLKKNIPLSWKVKPLKAICEICLGGTPSTTVSKYWNGSISWLNSGEIAQFPVVSSEKKITQLGLENSPTKLMSKNTTVISITGNIRASILALDACANQSVVGILENEIFKSPFIYQNMLRLLKHYTSISTGNCQKHISKGAIEESLVCIPDSIVLKQYYSLSEPIYKQMHEIALENQHLTELRDWLLPMLMNGQVTIKD
;
A
#
# COMPACT_ATOMS: atom_id res chain seq x y z
N ASP A 1 -8.39 24.17 -9.86
CA ASP A 1 -8.63 25.47 -9.23
C ASP A 1 -9.96 25.48 -8.48
N ALA A 2 -10.29 26.59 -7.82
CA ALA A 2 -11.53 26.73 -7.05
C ALA A 2 -12.84 26.56 -7.90
N ASN A 3 -12.72 26.62 -9.22
CA ASN A 3 -13.84 26.46 -10.15
C ASN A 3 -13.92 25.05 -10.77
N GLY A 4 -13.16 24.08 -10.23
CA GLY A 4 -13.12 22.70 -10.73
C GLY A 4 -12.37 22.52 -12.07
N LYS A 5 -11.69 23.56 -12.59
CA LYS A 5 -10.89 23.44 -13.81
C LYS A 5 -9.45 22.98 -13.49
N PRO A 6 -8.81 22.21 -14.38
CA PRO A 6 -7.40 21.87 -14.21
C PRO A 6 -6.56 23.12 -14.02
N TYR A 7 -5.62 23.08 -13.08
CA TYR A 7 -4.82 24.24 -12.69
C TYR A 7 -4.12 24.93 -13.87
N TYR A 8 -3.57 24.16 -14.80
CA TYR A 8 -2.88 24.69 -15.99
C TYR A 8 -3.84 25.45 -16.92
N SER A 9 -5.02 24.88 -17.20
CA SER A 9 -6.00 25.48 -18.11
C SER A 9 -6.75 26.68 -17.53
N SER A 10 -6.64 26.92 -16.19
CA SER A 10 -7.20 28.10 -15.55
C SER A 10 -6.26 29.33 -15.53
N GLY A 11 -5.10 29.23 -16.22
CA GLY A 11 -4.13 30.34 -16.33
C GLY A 11 -3.28 30.56 -15.09
N ASN A 12 -3.25 29.61 -14.15
CA ASN A 12 -2.45 29.73 -12.94
C ASN A 12 -0.95 29.60 -13.26
N LYS A 13 -0.12 30.29 -12.46
CA LYS A 13 1.32 30.34 -12.69
C LYS A 13 2.00 29.01 -12.46
N MET A 14 2.71 28.52 -13.46
CA MET A 14 3.53 27.32 -13.44
C MET A 14 5.01 27.70 -13.36
N THR A 15 5.81 26.82 -12.79
CA THR A 15 7.28 26.95 -12.77
C THR A 15 7.92 25.63 -13.23
N TRP A 16 9.07 25.75 -13.91
CA TRP A 16 9.84 24.58 -14.31
C TRP A 16 10.57 23.99 -13.09
N ASN A 17 10.38 22.72 -12.86
CA ASN A 17 11.12 22.00 -11.83
C ASN A 17 12.21 21.14 -12.46
N ASN A 18 13.47 21.46 -12.16
CA ASN A 18 14.65 20.79 -12.73
C ASN A 18 14.78 19.32 -12.28
N GLN A 19 14.32 18.97 -11.09
CA GLN A 19 14.40 17.60 -10.55
C GLN A 19 13.38 16.68 -11.23
N LEU A 20 12.15 17.16 -11.42
CA LEU A 20 11.08 16.40 -12.06
C LEU A 20 11.06 16.56 -13.59
N LYS A 21 11.87 17.49 -14.15
CA LYS A 21 11.92 17.84 -15.58
C LYS A 21 10.52 18.12 -16.17
N LYS A 22 9.71 18.86 -15.43
CA LYS A 22 8.34 19.23 -15.83
C LYS A 22 7.90 20.53 -15.16
N ASN A 23 6.87 21.15 -15.74
CA ASN A 23 6.19 22.26 -15.08
C ASN A 23 5.32 21.76 -13.95
N ILE A 24 5.40 22.47 -12.81
CA ILE A 24 4.55 22.26 -11.63
C ILE A 24 3.91 23.59 -11.21
N PRO A 25 2.79 23.59 -10.49
CA PRO A 25 2.25 24.82 -9.90
C PRO A 25 3.31 25.54 -9.04
N LEU A 26 3.34 26.88 -9.13
CA LEU A 26 4.38 27.70 -8.50
C LEU A 26 4.48 27.50 -6.98
N SER A 27 3.34 27.27 -6.32
CA SER A 27 3.24 27.08 -4.87
C SER A 27 3.56 25.67 -4.40
N TRP A 28 3.64 24.68 -5.33
CA TRP A 28 3.88 23.29 -4.96
C TRP A 28 5.37 23.03 -4.70
N LYS A 29 5.64 22.10 -3.79
CA LYS A 29 7.00 21.73 -3.38
C LYS A 29 7.35 20.33 -3.88
N VAL A 30 8.62 20.08 -4.16
CA VAL A 30 9.14 18.75 -4.50
C VAL A 30 10.04 18.30 -3.37
N LYS A 31 9.78 17.12 -2.82
CA LYS A 31 10.60 16.51 -1.77
C LYS A 31 10.75 15.00 -2.02
N PRO A 32 11.86 14.40 -1.54
CA PRO A 32 11.96 12.95 -1.51
C PRO A 32 10.97 12.36 -0.50
N LEU A 33 10.47 11.15 -0.80
CA LEU A 33 9.45 10.48 0.00
C LEU A 33 9.85 10.32 1.48
N LYS A 34 11.13 10.00 1.74
CA LYS A 34 11.70 9.89 3.10
C LYS A 34 11.60 11.18 3.93
N ALA A 35 11.49 12.34 3.28
CA ALA A 35 11.36 13.63 3.96
C ALA A 35 9.92 13.95 4.38
N ILE A 36 8.94 13.13 3.97
CA ILE A 36 7.53 13.37 4.23
C ILE A 36 6.81 12.22 4.93
N CYS A 37 7.34 10.99 4.83
CA CYS A 37 6.75 9.80 5.43
C CYS A 37 7.83 8.92 6.05
N GLU A 38 7.46 8.19 7.10
CA GLU A 38 8.27 7.08 7.60
C GLU A 38 8.17 5.90 6.63
N ILE A 39 9.33 5.27 6.35
CA ILE A 39 9.43 4.15 5.42
C ILE A 39 10.11 2.98 6.12
N CYS A 40 9.44 1.87 6.22
CA CYS A 40 9.96 0.66 6.83
C CYS A 40 10.14 -0.46 5.80
N LEU A 41 11.15 -1.28 6.01
CA LEU A 41 11.33 -2.54 5.28
C LEU A 41 10.76 -3.66 6.13
N GLY A 42 10.07 -4.59 5.50
CA GLY A 42 9.63 -5.81 6.16
C GLY A 42 10.79 -6.73 6.50
N GLY A 43 10.50 -7.80 7.22
CA GLY A 43 11.46 -8.82 7.63
C GLY A 43 10.78 -10.15 7.83
N THR A 44 11.58 -11.22 7.96
CA THR A 44 11.07 -12.57 8.15
C THR A 44 11.57 -13.12 9.48
N PRO A 45 10.67 -13.51 10.40
CA PRO A 45 11.06 -14.27 11.58
C PRO A 45 11.70 -15.60 11.17
N SER A 46 12.62 -16.12 11.99
CA SER A 46 13.25 -17.41 11.70
C SER A 46 12.19 -18.51 11.49
N THR A 47 12.23 -19.15 10.34
CA THR A 47 11.30 -20.22 10.00
C THR A 47 11.59 -21.53 10.75
N THR A 48 12.77 -21.66 11.35
CA THR A 48 13.16 -22.82 12.16
C THR A 48 12.58 -22.78 13.57
N VAL A 49 12.09 -21.60 14.01
CA VAL A 49 11.51 -21.41 15.34
C VAL A 49 9.99 -21.41 15.23
N SER A 50 9.37 -22.56 15.44
CA SER A 50 7.91 -22.74 15.33
C SER A 50 7.10 -21.79 16.22
N LYS A 51 7.64 -21.39 17.38
CA LYS A 51 7.03 -20.46 18.33
C LYS A 51 6.83 -19.04 17.77
N TYR A 52 7.49 -18.68 16.67
CA TYR A 52 7.34 -17.38 16.03
C TYR A 52 6.14 -17.31 15.08
N TRP A 53 5.56 -18.45 14.73
CA TRP A 53 4.53 -18.60 13.71
C TRP A 53 3.17 -19.03 14.30
N ASN A 54 2.12 -18.93 13.48
CA ASN A 54 0.75 -19.31 13.83
C ASN A 54 0.15 -18.54 15.01
N GLY A 55 0.53 -17.25 15.16
CA GLY A 55 -0.04 -16.33 16.14
C GLY A 55 -1.24 -15.55 15.60
N SER A 56 -1.41 -14.32 16.09
CA SER A 56 -2.52 -13.44 15.73
C SER A 56 -2.14 -12.30 14.80
N ILE A 57 -0.84 -11.99 14.63
CA ILE A 57 -0.35 -10.86 13.83
C ILE A 57 -0.21 -11.30 12.38
N SER A 58 -0.91 -10.64 11.48
CA SER A 58 -0.82 -10.89 10.03
C SER A 58 0.60 -10.66 9.51
N TRP A 59 1.11 -11.58 8.66
CA TRP A 59 2.41 -11.47 8.05
C TRP A 59 2.32 -11.78 6.56
N LEU A 60 2.66 -10.79 5.74
CA LEU A 60 2.46 -10.77 4.30
C LEU A 60 3.73 -11.16 3.55
N ASN A 61 3.60 -11.91 2.49
CA ASN A 61 4.61 -12.06 1.46
C ASN A 61 4.37 -11.05 0.31
N SER A 62 5.34 -10.89 -0.58
CA SER A 62 5.24 -9.95 -1.70
C SER A 62 4.15 -10.29 -2.72
N GLY A 63 3.72 -11.54 -2.79
CA GLY A 63 2.63 -11.99 -3.69
C GLY A 63 1.27 -11.46 -3.25
N GLU A 64 1.03 -11.35 -1.94
CA GLU A 64 -0.22 -10.87 -1.36
C GLU A 64 -0.46 -9.37 -1.60
N ILE A 65 0.59 -8.62 -1.96
CA ILE A 65 0.48 -7.19 -2.38
C ILE A 65 -0.25 -7.05 -3.74
N ALA A 66 -0.54 -8.15 -4.42
CA ALA A 66 -1.41 -8.13 -5.62
C ALA A 66 -2.87 -7.81 -5.29
N GLN A 67 -3.31 -8.06 -4.06
CA GLN A 67 -4.65 -7.75 -3.58
C GLN A 67 -4.76 -6.24 -3.26
N PHE A 68 -5.87 -5.62 -3.64
CA PHE A 68 -6.13 -4.23 -3.32
C PHE A 68 -7.56 -4.02 -2.82
N PRO A 69 -7.74 -3.44 -1.63
CA PRO A 69 -6.74 -3.35 -0.56
C PRO A 69 -6.37 -4.74 0.01
N VAL A 70 -5.27 -4.84 0.74
CA VAL A 70 -4.89 -6.09 1.42
C VAL A 70 -5.75 -6.25 2.66
N VAL A 71 -6.62 -7.23 2.67
CA VAL A 71 -7.59 -7.49 3.77
C VAL A 71 -7.25 -8.70 4.63
N SER A 72 -6.33 -9.56 4.19
CA SER A 72 -5.94 -10.77 4.90
C SER A 72 -4.51 -11.17 4.61
N SER A 73 -3.99 -12.11 5.38
CA SER A 73 -2.71 -12.78 5.14
C SER A 73 -2.85 -14.29 5.31
N GLU A 74 -2.12 -15.03 4.48
CA GLU A 74 -2.04 -16.49 4.59
C GLU A 74 -1.33 -16.92 5.88
N LYS A 75 -0.27 -16.19 6.25
CA LYS A 75 0.56 -16.50 7.42
C LYS A 75 0.37 -15.47 8.52
N LYS A 76 0.53 -15.95 9.74
CA LYS A 76 0.52 -15.11 10.94
C LYS A 76 1.74 -15.39 11.79
N ILE A 77 2.20 -14.37 12.52
CA ILE A 77 3.29 -14.49 13.49
C ILE A 77 2.79 -14.21 14.90
N THR A 78 3.54 -14.68 15.87
CA THR A 78 3.29 -14.41 17.29
C THR A 78 3.94 -13.08 17.68
N GLN A 79 3.56 -12.56 18.86
CA GLN A 79 4.21 -11.41 19.46
C GLN A 79 5.72 -11.68 19.66
N LEU A 80 6.06 -12.91 20.08
CA LEU A 80 7.46 -13.33 20.23
C LEU A 80 8.21 -13.30 18.88
N GLY A 81 7.54 -13.68 17.77
CA GLY A 81 8.10 -13.60 16.42
C GLY A 81 8.33 -12.15 15.98
N LEU A 82 7.44 -11.24 16.31
CA LEU A 82 7.59 -9.82 16.05
C LEU A 82 8.82 -9.24 16.80
N GLU A 83 8.93 -9.51 18.09
CA GLU A 83 9.99 -8.96 18.96
C GLU A 83 11.38 -9.51 18.64
N ASN A 84 11.47 -10.75 18.16
CA ASN A 84 12.73 -11.43 17.87
C ASN A 84 13.07 -11.52 16.38
N SER A 85 12.59 -10.59 15.58
CA SER A 85 12.87 -10.55 14.14
C SER A 85 12.96 -9.11 13.62
N PRO A 86 13.54 -8.91 12.44
CA PRO A 86 13.66 -7.59 11.84
C PRO A 86 12.34 -7.05 11.27
N THR A 87 11.27 -7.86 11.29
CA THR A 87 9.96 -7.40 10.78
C THR A 87 9.39 -6.27 11.65
N LYS A 88 8.59 -5.42 11.03
CA LYS A 88 7.93 -4.31 11.72
C LYS A 88 6.43 -4.39 11.52
N LEU A 89 5.69 -4.09 12.57
CA LEU A 89 4.25 -3.95 12.46
C LEU A 89 3.93 -2.62 11.76
N MET A 90 3.19 -2.73 10.67
CA MET A 90 2.65 -1.62 9.89
C MET A 90 1.17 -1.50 10.20
N SER A 91 0.72 -0.30 10.53
CA SER A 91 -0.69 -0.02 10.83
C SER A 91 -1.56 -0.09 9.57
N LYS A 92 -2.84 -0.32 9.78
CA LYS A 92 -3.88 -0.11 8.76
C LYS A 92 -3.66 1.24 8.06
N ASN A 93 -4.01 1.33 6.79
CA ASN A 93 -3.79 2.43 5.87
C ASN A 93 -2.31 2.63 5.43
N THR A 94 -1.36 1.85 5.92
CA THR A 94 0.00 1.88 5.36
C THR A 94 -0.05 1.53 3.87
N THR A 95 0.57 2.36 3.02
CA THR A 95 0.81 2.01 1.62
C THR A 95 1.97 1.05 1.55
N VAL A 96 1.77 -0.11 0.93
CA VAL A 96 2.79 -1.14 0.77
C VAL A 96 3.18 -1.30 -0.68
N ILE A 97 4.45 -1.58 -0.93
CA ILE A 97 4.99 -1.85 -2.26
C ILE A 97 5.89 -3.08 -2.24
N SER A 98 5.66 -4.01 -3.15
CA SER A 98 6.57 -5.13 -3.37
C SER A 98 7.79 -4.65 -4.15
N ILE A 99 8.99 -4.99 -3.68
CA ILE A 99 10.28 -4.55 -4.26
C ILE A 99 11.03 -5.67 -4.98
N THR A 100 10.47 -6.87 -5.00
CA THR A 100 11.06 -8.05 -5.65
C THR A 100 10.03 -8.78 -6.50
N GLY A 101 10.41 -9.21 -7.69
CA GLY A 101 9.54 -9.89 -8.64
C GLY A 101 8.58 -8.92 -9.34
N ASN A 102 7.28 -9.12 -9.18
CA ASN A 102 6.27 -8.20 -9.70
C ASN A 102 6.13 -6.99 -8.76
N ILE A 103 6.64 -5.84 -9.19
CA ILE A 103 6.55 -4.60 -8.42
C ILE A 103 5.11 -4.09 -8.47
N ARG A 104 4.46 -4.08 -7.31
CA ARG A 104 3.04 -3.68 -7.14
C ARG A 104 2.90 -2.83 -5.89
N ALA A 105 1.88 -1.99 -5.86
CA ALA A 105 1.52 -1.23 -4.69
C ALA A 105 0.09 -1.55 -4.24
N SER A 106 -0.14 -1.52 -2.94
CA SER A 106 -1.44 -1.70 -2.32
C SER A 106 -1.57 -0.86 -1.05
N ILE A 107 -2.69 -0.95 -0.37
CA ILE A 107 -2.93 -0.34 0.94
C ILE A 107 -3.39 -1.43 1.90
N LEU A 108 -2.88 -1.41 3.13
CA LEU A 108 -3.31 -2.33 4.17
C LEU A 108 -4.69 -1.93 4.70
N ALA A 109 -5.64 -2.87 4.71
CA ALA A 109 -6.92 -2.72 5.40
C ALA A 109 -6.88 -3.26 6.85
N LEU A 110 -5.72 -3.79 7.29
CA LEU A 110 -5.46 -4.35 8.62
C LEU A 110 -4.04 -4.00 9.05
N ASP A 111 -3.76 -4.15 10.34
CA ASP A 111 -2.39 -4.10 10.85
C ASP A 111 -1.65 -5.39 10.45
N ALA A 112 -0.48 -5.26 9.85
CA ALA A 112 0.28 -6.40 9.35
C ALA A 112 1.79 -6.18 9.38
N CYS A 113 2.53 -7.25 9.54
CA CYS A 113 3.93 -7.35 9.20
C CYS A 113 4.11 -7.82 7.75
N ALA A 114 5.30 -7.70 7.21
CA ALA A 114 5.60 -8.24 5.88
C ALA A 114 7.03 -8.78 5.81
N ASN A 115 7.31 -9.54 4.75
CA ASN A 115 8.66 -10.03 4.47
C ASN A 115 9.58 -8.91 3.94
N GLN A 116 10.88 -9.22 3.81
CA GLN A 116 11.91 -8.29 3.34
C GLN A 116 11.74 -7.85 1.87
N SER A 117 10.80 -8.42 1.14
CA SER A 117 10.46 -8.01 -0.24
C SER A 117 9.32 -6.99 -0.32
N VAL A 118 8.89 -6.47 0.83
CA VAL A 118 7.84 -5.46 0.93
C VAL A 118 8.35 -4.26 1.72
N VAL A 119 8.09 -3.08 1.20
CA VAL A 119 8.33 -1.78 1.86
C VAL A 119 6.98 -1.17 2.22
N GLY A 120 6.84 -0.74 3.46
CA GLY A 120 5.71 0.04 3.95
C GLY A 120 6.05 1.52 4.02
N ILE A 121 5.09 2.35 3.61
CA ILE A 121 5.14 3.80 3.67
C ILE A 121 3.98 4.23 4.56
N LEU A 122 4.30 4.63 5.78
CA LEU A 122 3.32 4.96 6.80
C LEU A 122 2.70 6.32 6.52
N GLU A 123 1.38 6.40 6.67
CA GLU A 123 0.71 7.69 6.64
C GLU A 123 0.98 8.49 7.93
N ASN A 124 0.76 9.78 7.85
CA ASN A 124 0.82 10.69 9.00
C ASN A 124 -0.33 11.72 8.91
N GLU A 125 -0.35 12.68 9.82
CA GLU A 125 -1.43 13.68 9.86
C GLU A 125 -1.57 14.52 8.59
N ILE A 126 -0.47 14.74 7.85
CA ILE A 126 -0.45 15.56 6.64
C ILE A 126 -0.60 14.70 5.37
N PHE A 127 0.11 13.59 5.31
CA PHE A 127 0.17 12.72 4.12
C PHE A 127 -0.55 11.41 4.39
N LYS A 128 -1.80 11.33 3.91
CA LYS A 128 -2.68 10.17 4.04
C LYS A 128 -2.45 9.15 2.94
N SER A 129 -2.86 7.91 3.19
CA SER A 129 -2.69 6.80 2.26
C SER A 129 -3.20 7.04 0.84
N PRO A 130 -4.34 7.73 0.57
CA PRO A 130 -4.76 8.03 -0.79
C PRO A 130 -3.72 8.82 -1.60
N PHE A 131 -3.07 9.81 -0.97
CA PHE A 131 -2.03 10.61 -1.62
C PHE A 131 -0.76 9.79 -1.86
N ILE A 132 -0.31 9.05 -0.85
CA ILE A 132 0.90 8.22 -0.93
C ILE A 132 0.72 7.16 -2.02
N TYR A 133 -0.37 6.41 -1.99
CA TYR A 133 -0.68 5.33 -2.92
C TYR A 133 -0.72 5.81 -4.38
N GLN A 134 -1.41 6.92 -4.66
CA GLN A 134 -1.47 7.48 -6.01
C GLN A 134 -0.09 7.91 -6.53
N ASN A 135 0.77 8.44 -5.66
CA ASN A 135 2.16 8.73 -6.04
C ASN A 135 2.95 7.45 -6.32
N MET A 136 2.75 6.37 -5.54
CA MET A 136 3.38 5.08 -5.81
C MET A 136 2.91 4.48 -7.13
N LEU A 137 1.60 4.48 -7.41
CA LEU A 137 1.06 4.01 -8.70
C LEU A 137 1.69 4.74 -9.89
N ARG A 138 1.83 6.07 -9.78
CA ARG A 138 2.49 6.87 -10.82
C ARG A 138 3.94 6.47 -11.04
N LEU A 139 4.64 6.06 -10.00
CA LEU A 139 6.05 5.68 -10.03
C LEU A 139 6.28 4.21 -10.41
N LEU A 140 5.26 3.34 -10.44
CA LEU A 140 5.42 1.91 -10.73
C LEU A 140 6.15 1.65 -12.07
N LYS A 141 5.82 2.39 -13.13
CA LYS A 141 6.51 2.26 -14.43
C LYS A 141 8.00 2.59 -14.32
N HIS A 142 8.33 3.64 -13.58
CA HIS A 142 9.71 4.03 -13.32
C HIS A 142 10.44 2.94 -12.52
N TYR A 143 9.84 2.44 -11.44
CA TYR A 143 10.42 1.37 -10.63
C TYR A 143 10.67 0.10 -11.46
N THR A 144 9.73 -0.26 -12.33
CA THR A 144 9.92 -1.41 -13.22
C THR A 144 11.08 -1.18 -14.21
N SER A 145 11.28 0.05 -14.69
CA SER A 145 12.36 0.37 -15.63
C SER A 145 13.76 0.38 -15.00
N ILE A 146 13.86 0.79 -13.71
CA ILE A 146 15.15 0.82 -12.98
C ILE A 146 15.44 -0.48 -12.22
N SER A 147 14.49 -1.42 -12.21
CA SER A 147 14.68 -2.70 -11.52
C SER A 147 15.79 -3.52 -12.16
N THR A 148 16.63 -4.15 -11.35
CA THR A 148 17.76 -4.98 -11.76
C THR A 148 17.42 -6.47 -11.59
N GLY A 149 18.11 -7.31 -12.33
CA GLY A 149 17.97 -8.77 -12.27
C GLY A 149 17.31 -9.36 -13.51
N ASN A 150 17.96 -10.38 -14.10
CA ASN A 150 17.47 -11.03 -15.32
C ASN A 150 16.31 -12.00 -15.04
N CYS A 151 16.35 -12.70 -13.91
CA CYS A 151 15.34 -13.68 -13.53
C CYS A 151 14.32 -13.12 -12.51
N GLN A 152 14.76 -12.21 -11.63
CA GLN A 152 13.90 -11.60 -10.62
C GLN A 152 14.23 -10.12 -10.49
N LYS A 153 13.29 -9.28 -10.89
CA LYS A 153 13.41 -7.82 -10.77
C LYS A 153 13.48 -7.41 -9.30
N HIS A 154 14.40 -6.48 -8.99
CA HIS A 154 14.55 -5.95 -7.64
C HIS A 154 14.80 -4.44 -7.69
N ILE A 155 14.17 -3.72 -6.76
CA ILE A 155 14.47 -2.32 -6.45
C ILE A 155 14.87 -2.20 -4.97
N SER A 156 15.76 -1.28 -4.66
CA SER A 156 16.16 -1.05 -3.27
C SER A 156 15.13 -0.20 -2.53
N LYS A 157 15.06 -0.35 -1.19
CA LYS A 157 14.31 0.56 -0.32
C LYS A 157 14.75 2.02 -0.56
N GLY A 158 16.06 2.26 -0.74
CA GLY A 158 16.61 3.58 -1.02
C GLY A 158 16.05 4.23 -2.28
N ALA A 159 15.75 3.46 -3.34
CA ALA A 159 15.11 3.99 -4.54
C ALA A 159 13.70 4.53 -4.26
N ILE A 160 12.96 3.90 -3.35
CA ILE A 160 11.66 4.37 -2.89
C ILE A 160 11.82 5.62 -2.02
N GLU A 161 12.75 5.60 -1.08
CA GLU A 161 13.06 6.71 -0.17
C GLU A 161 13.43 8.00 -0.89
N GLU A 162 14.21 7.90 -1.96
CA GLU A 162 14.67 9.04 -2.77
C GLU A 162 13.66 9.45 -3.86
N SER A 163 12.55 8.74 -4.01
CA SER A 163 11.54 9.07 -5.01
C SER A 163 10.94 10.44 -4.76
N LEU A 164 10.96 11.28 -5.79
CA LEU A 164 10.48 12.65 -5.69
C LEU A 164 8.95 12.72 -5.80
N VAL A 165 8.35 13.36 -4.82
CA VAL A 165 6.91 13.59 -4.72
C VAL A 165 6.63 15.08 -4.82
N CYS A 166 5.66 15.43 -5.67
CA CYS A 166 5.16 16.79 -5.82
C CYS A 166 4.04 17.01 -4.79
N ILE A 167 4.24 17.95 -3.88
CA ILE A 167 3.39 18.21 -2.73
C ILE A 167 2.53 19.43 -3.01
N PRO A 168 1.20 19.28 -3.10
CA PRO A 168 0.27 20.39 -3.24
C PRO A 168 0.24 21.30 -2.01
N ASP A 169 -0.34 22.49 -2.17
CA ASP A 169 -0.69 23.34 -1.04
C ASP A 169 -1.66 22.62 -0.09
N SER A 170 -1.61 22.98 1.18
CA SER A 170 -2.44 22.37 2.23
C SER A 170 -3.95 22.48 1.94
N ILE A 171 -4.40 23.53 1.28
CA ILE A 171 -5.81 23.72 0.89
C ILE A 171 -6.20 22.68 -0.15
N VAL A 172 -5.39 22.52 -1.22
CA VAL A 172 -5.62 21.54 -2.27
C VAL A 172 -5.58 20.12 -1.71
N LEU A 173 -4.62 19.86 -0.81
CA LEU A 173 -4.49 18.54 -0.19
C LEU A 173 -5.70 18.19 0.68
N LYS A 174 -6.22 19.14 1.45
CA LYS A 174 -7.45 18.96 2.25
C LYS A 174 -8.67 18.70 1.35
N GLN A 175 -8.84 19.46 0.26
CA GLN A 175 -9.90 19.22 -0.72
C GLN A 175 -9.78 17.84 -1.37
N TYR A 176 -8.56 17.42 -1.71
CA TYR A 176 -8.32 16.07 -2.23
C TYR A 176 -8.74 14.99 -1.23
N TYR A 177 -8.41 15.14 0.06
CA TYR A 177 -8.79 14.18 1.10
C TYR A 177 -10.29 14.14 1.34
N SER A 178 -10.97 15.28 1.34
CA SER A 178 -12.44 15.30 1.52
C SER A 178 -13.18 14.49 0.45
N LEU A 179 -12.59 14.36 -0.75
CA LEU A 179 -13.14 13.55 -1.84
C LEU A 179 -12.63 12.11 -1.82
N SER A 180 -11.34 11.91 -1.53
CA SER A 180 -10.71 10.60 -1.67
C SER A 180 -10.91 9.70 -0.46
N GLU A 181 -10.84 10.20 0.77
CA GLU A 181 -10.97 9.36 1.97
C GLU A 181 -12.29 8.58 2.04
N PRO A 182 -13.47 9.16 1.73
CA PRO A 182 -14.71 8.39 1.70
C PRO A 182 -14.68 7.25 0.68
N ILE A 183 -14.07 7.48 -0.49
CA ILE A 183 -13.93 6.47 -1.55
C ILE A 183 -13.04 5.32 -1.07
N TYR A 184 -11.88 5.62 -0.51
CA TYR A 184 -10.96 4.60 0.00
C TYR A 184 -11.56 3.84 1.19
N LYS A 185 -12.32 4.52 2.07
CA LYS A 185 -13.05 3.85 3.15
C LYS A 185 -14.06 2.84 2.59
N GLN A 186 -14.87 3.25 1.61
CA GLN A 186 -15.83 2.36 0.96
C GLN A 186 -15.14 1.18 0.27
N MET A 187 -14.00 1.41 -0.41
CA MET A 187 -13.21 0.33 -1.02
C MET A 187 -12.72 -0.69 0.02
N HIS A 188 -12.29 -0.24 1.21
CA HIS A 188 -11.93 -1.13 2.31
C HIS A 188 -13.12 -1.95 2.81
N GLU A 189 -14.27 -1.32 3.02
CA GLU A 189 -15.49 -1.99 3.49
C GLU A 189 -15.95 -3.06 2.49
N ILE A 190 -16.02 -2.73 1.20
CA ILE A 190 -16.37 -3.68 0.14
C ILE A 190 -15.37 -4.83 0.05
N ALA A 191 -14.07 -4.57 0.20
CA ALA A 191 -13.07 -5.63 0.14
C ALA A 191 -13.18 -6.60 1.33
N LEU A 192 -13.48 -6.12 2.53
CA LEU A 192 -13.75 -6.96 3.70
C LEU A 192 -15.04 -7.77 3.52
N GLU A 193 -16.10 -7.17 2.99
CA GLU A 193 -17.35 -7.87 2.69
C GLU A 193 -17.11 -8.99 1.66
N ASN A 194 -16.39 -8.70 0.58
CA ASN A 194 -16.03 -9.71 -0.43
C ASN A 194 -15.21 -10.86 0.17
N GLN A 195 -14.33 -10.58 1.13
CA GLN A 195 -13.60 -11.62 1.85
C GLN A 195 -14.56 -12.52 2.63
N HIS A 196 -15.46 -11.95 3.44
CA HIS A 196 -16.44 -12.69 4.21
C HIS A 196 -17.37 -13.53 3.32
N LEU A 197 -17.83 -12.97 2.18
CA LEU A 197 -18.63 -13.71 1.23
C LEU A 197 -17.88 -14.87 0.59
N THR A 198 -16.58 -14.69 0.32
CA THR A 198 -15.71 -15.76 -0.18
C THR A 198 -15.55 -16.88 0.86
N GLU A 199 -15.27 -16.53 2.11
CA GLU A 199 -15.15 -17.48 3.22
C GLU A 199 -16.46 -18.25 3.44
N LEU A 200 -17.60 -17.55 3.38
CA LEU A 200 -18.94 -18.16 3.50
C LEU A 200 -19.24 -19.13 2.36
N ARG A 201 -18.91 -18.73 1.12
CA ARG A 201 -19.06 -19.60 -0.07
C ARG A 201 -18.22 -20.88 0.11
N ASP A 202 -16.97 -20.70 0.48
CA ASP A 202 -16.01 -21.84 0.57
C ASP A 202 -16.39 -22.79 1.73
N TRP A 203 -17.03 -22.26 2.78
CA TRP A 203 -17.59 -23.07 3.87
C TRP A 203 -18.90 -23.79 3.46
N LEU A 204 -19.81 -23.11 2.74
CA LEU A 204 -21.11 -23.67 2.37
C LEU A 204 -21.03 -24.66 1.22
N LEU A 205 -20.15 -24.41 0.23
CA LEU A 205 -20.09 -25.20 -1.01
C LEU A 205 -19.91 -26.71 -0.75
N PRO A 206 -18.95 -27.16 0.09
CA PRO A 206 -18.83 -28.58 0.43
C PRO A 206 -20.06 -29.16 1.12
N MET A 207 -20.74 -28.39 1.96
CA MET A 207 -21.96 -28.82 2.67
C MET A 207 -23.14 -29.03 1.72
N LEU A 208 -23.30 -28.12 0.75
CA LEU A 208 -24.32 -28.26 -0.31
C LEU A 208 -24.02 -29.50 -1.20
N MET A 209 -22.76 -29.68 -1.59
CA MET A 209 -22.36 -30.82 -2.42
C MET A 209 -22.56 -32.19 -1.72
N ASN A 210 -22.40 -32.21 -0.41
CA ASN A 210 -22.60 -33.43 0.40
C ASN A 210 -24.03 -33.61 0.90
N GLY A 211 -24.98 -32.73 0.54
CA GLY A 211 -26.37 -32.80 0.97
C GLY A 211 -26.60 -32.51 2.45
N GLN A 212 -25.64 -31.92 3.13
CA GLN A 212 -25.72 -31.55 4.56
C GLN A 212 -26.59 -30.29 4.78
N VAL A 213 -26.74 -29.47 3.74
CA VAL A 213 -27.58 -28.26 3.72
C VAL A 213 -28.39 -28.28 2.44
N THR A 214 -29.66 -27.91 2.53
CA THR A 214 -30.56 -27.76 1.37
C THR A 214 -31.07 -26.32 1.33
N ILE A 215 -31.20 -25.77 0.11
CA ILE A 215 -31.87 -24.50 -0.09
C ILE A 215 -33.37 -24.77 -0.06
N LYS A 216 -34.11 -24.09 0.85
CA LYS A 216 -35.58 -24.07 0.81
C LYS A 216 -35.98 -22.97 -0.19
N ASP A 217 -36.86 -23.36 -1.14
CA ASP A 217 -37.53 -22.43 -2.01
C ASP A 217 -38.46 -21.48 -1.23
#